data_b03f1aac2b707ba6cce13b356dd1d0c1
#
_entry.id   b03f1aac2b707ba6cce13b356dd1d0c1
#
_cell.length_a   1.000
_cell.length_b   1.000
_cell.length_c   1.000
_cell.angle_alpha   90.00
_cell.angle_beta   90.00
_cell.angle_gamma   90.00
#
_symmetry.space_group_name_H-M   'P 1'
#
loop_
_entity.id
_entity.type
_entity.pdbx_description
1 polymer ?
#
loop_
_entity_poly.entity_id
_entity_poly.type
_entity_poly.pdbx_seq_one_letter_code
_entity_poly.pdbx_strand_id
1 'polypeptide(L)'
;MNHNLYLNMKRQIILFFSLALIFVACQNNDQLQNKINASLLKVKNKFAKDTRITIHSVSAKIENNSIILFGETEHKDSKKEIINSLKYLNLKIYDSIKFLPKIENINSIGIIRISVANVRSNPEESAELSTQVLMGMPIVIRKISDDWFYVQTNEKYLGWLSDDSFVQLSPLALERWNKQKKFFITSLFEIIREEPNEKSFPVSDVVAGSIVAIKNYFGKWVFVELPDGRTGYLPINSGKLFDEWKLNTIANASSIESVAKSLIGMPYLWGGTSIKGMDCSGFTKTVYMLNGIQLSRDANQQALEGNEIKTDTNFSQLRKGDLLFFGRKANKDKPEKIIHVGIYLDSGNVIHASGLVKINNLSPQADNYSERLRKTFICAKRILPEKLNILEV
;
A
#
# COMPACT_ATOMS: atom_id res chain seq x y z
N MET A 1 -0.49 -35.09 -69.04
CA MET A 1 -0.29 -33.80 -68.35
C MET A 1 -1.18 -33.60 -67.10
N ASN A 2 -1.89 -34.65 -66.65
CA ASN A 2 -2.92 -34.45 -65.57
C ASN A 2 -2.61 -35.05 -64.18
N HIS A 3 -1.56 -35.90 -64.07
CA HIS A 3 -1.30 -36.57 -62.78
C HIS A 3 -0.63 -35.68 -61.74
N ASN A 4 0.28 -34.82 -62.16
CA ASN A 4 0.98 -33.88 -61.29
C ASN A 4 0.05 -32.73 -60.80
N LEU A 5 -0.92 -32.31 -61.59
CA LEU A 5 -1.91 -31.31 -61.22
C LEU A 5 -2.86 -31.83 -60.11
N TYR A 6 -3.25 -33.08 -60.22
CA TYR A 6 -4.14 -33.76 -59.27
C TYR A 6 -3.43 -34.00 -57.91
N LEU A 7 -2.14 -34.34 -57.92
CA LEU A 7 -1.33 -34.50 -56.72
C LEU A 7 -1.08 -33.16 -56.00
N ASN A 8 -0.83 -32.07 -56.73
CA ASN A 8 -0.69 -30.74 -56.17
C ASN A 8 -2.01 -30.21 -55.59
N MET A 9 -3.13 -30.44 -56.23
CA MET A 9 -4.45 -30.07 -55.73
C MET A 9 -4.81 -30.84 -54.45
N LYS A 10 -4.55 -32.14 -54.37
CA LYS A 10 -4.71 -32.92 -53.12
C LYS A 10 -3.81 -32.42 -52.00
N ARG A 11 -2.57 -32.07 -52.26
CA ARG A 11 -1.66 -31.48 -51.24
C ARG A 11 -2.17 -30.14 -50.75
N GLN A 12 -2.66 -29.28 -51.63
CA GLN A 12 -3.22 -27.99 -51.22
C GLN A 12 -4.50 -28.13 -50.38
N ILE A 13 -5.37 -29.06 -50.72
CA ILE A 13 -6.61 -29.38 -49.95
C ILE A 13 -6.27 -29.92 -48.57
N ILE A 14 -5.30 -30.85 -48.47
CA ILE A 14 -4.85 -31.38 -47.16
C ILE A 14 -4.22 -30.28 -46.31
N LEU A 15 -3.41 -29.39 -46.90
CA LEU A 15 -2.83 -28.25 -46.21
C LEU A 15 -3.92 -27.27 -45.70
N PHE A 16 -4.92 -27.00 -46.51
CA PHE A 16 -6.03 -26.12 -46.16
C PHE A 16 -6.89 -26.70 -45.01
N PHE A 17 -7.17 -28.03 -45.07
CA PHE A 17 -7.88 -28.73 -44.00
C PHE A 17 -7.06 -28.81 -42.70
N SER A 18 -5.75 -28.98 -42.77
CA SER A 18 -4.89 -29.00 -41.58
C SER A 18 -4.75 -27.59 -40.96
N LEU A 19 -4.66 -26.53 -41.77
CA LEU A 19 -4.70 -25.14 -41.26
C LEU A 19 -6.06 -24.79 -40.64
N ALA A 20 -7.18 -25.21 -41.25
CA ALA A 20 -8.52 -24.99 -40.70
C ALA A 20 -8.72 -25.71 -39.38
N LEU A 21 -8.23 -26.95 -39.23
CA LEU A 21 -8.29 -27.71 -37.98
C LEU A 21 -7.43 -27.08 -36.89
N ILE A 22 -6.26 -26.54 -37.20
CA ILE A 22 -5.41 -25.81 -36.26
C ILE A 22 -6.10 -24.53 -35.81
N PHE A 23 -6.75 -23.81 -36.73
CA PHE A 23 -7.48 -22.54 -36.39
C PHE A 23 -8.70 -22.80 -35.50
N VAL A 24 -9.45 -23.86 -35.74
CA VAL A 24 -10.59 -24.27 -34.89
C VAL A 24 -10.11 -24.75 -33.52
N ALA A 25 -9.00 -25.46 -33.43
CA ALA A 25 -8.40 -25.92 -32.19
C ALA A 25 -7.90 -24.73 -31.33
N CYS A 26 -7.27 -23.74 -31.97
CA CYS A 26 -6.86 -22.49 -31.29
C CYS A 26 -8.06 -21.71 -30.76
N GLN A 27 -9.12 -21.51 -31.56
CA GLN A 27 -10.35 -20.82 -31.10
C GLN A 27 -11.05 -21.54 -29.94
N ASN A 28 -11.07 -22.86 -29.94
CA ASN A 28 -11.64 -23.65 -28.82
C ASN A 28 -10.81 -23.50 -27.55
N ASN A 29 -9.47 -23.46 -27.65
CA ASN A 29 -8.61 -23.24 -26.49
C ASN A 29 -8.76 -21.83 -25.91
N ASP A 30 -8.87 -20.80 -26.75
CA ASP A 30 -9.09 -19.42 -26.29
C ASP A 30 -10.43 -19.25 -25.57
N GLN A 31 -11.50 -19.86 -26.10
CA GLN A 31 -12.81 -19.84 -25.44
C GLN A 31 -12.79 -20.56 -24.10
N LEU A 32 -12.09 -21.69 -24.00
CA LEU A 32 -11.94 -22.44 -22.78
C LEU A 32 -11.10 -21.68 -21.76
N GLN A 33 -9.98 -21.07 -22.17
CA GLN A 33 -9.15 -20.23 -21.30
C GLN A 33 -9.96 -19.03 -20.76
N ASN A 34 -10.79 -18.41 -21.58
CA ASN A 34 -11.67 -17.32 -21.16
C ASN A 34 -12.68 -17.77 -20.09
N LYS A 35 -13.29 -18.95 -20.22
CA LYS A 35 -14.18 -19.52 -19.20
C LYS A 35 -13.45 -19.78 -17.88
N ILE A 36 -12.24 -20.33 -17.94
CA ILE A 36 -11.40 -20.54 -16.76
C ILE A 36 -11.08 -19.20 -16.10
N ASN A 37 -10.58 -18.22 -16.85
CA ASN A 37 -10.25 -16.89 -16.35
C ASN A 37 -11.46 -16.20 -15.69
N ALA A 38 -12.65 -16.32 -16.27
CA ALA A 38 -13.87 -15.78 -15.69
C ALA A 38 -14.21 -16.45 -14.34
N SER A 39 -14.02 -17.77 -14.22
CA SER A 39 -14.21 -18.51 -12.97
C SER A 39 -13.19 -18.06 -11.90
N LEU A 40 -11.93 -17.96 -12.26
CA LEU A 40 -10.87 -17.45 -11.36
C LEU A 40 -11.15 -16.02 -10.91
N LEU A 41 -11.57 -15.14 -11.82
CA LEU A 41 -11.91 -13.75 -11.51
C LEU A 41 -13.09 -13.67 -10.52
N LYS A 42 -14.11 -14.50 -10.70
CA LYS A 42 -15.26 -14.56 -9.77
C LYS A 42 -14.82 -14.93 -8.36
N VAL A 43 -13.97 -15.94 -8.22
CA VAL A 43 -13.44 -16.37 -6.92
C VAL A 43 -12.51 -15.30 -6.34
N LYS A 44 -11.60 -14.72 -7.15
CA LYS A 44 -10.76 -13.60 -6.73
C LYS A 44 -11.60 -12.45 -6.17
N ASN A 45 -12.64 -12.02 -6.85
CA ASN A 45 -13.51 -10.92 -6.42
C ASN A 45 -14.26 -11.21 -5.11
N LYS A 46 -14.48 -12.48 -4.77
CA LYS A 46 -15.09 -12.89 -3.51
C LYS A 46 -14.11 -12.85 -2.35
N PHE A 47 -12.87 -13.33 -2.52
CA PHE A 47 -11.90 -13.53 -1.44
C PHE A 47 -10.82 -12.45 -1.37
N ALA A 48 -10.52 -11.79 -2.48
CA ALA A 48 -9.42 -10.83 -2.60
C ALA A 48 -9.80 -9.69 -3.55
N LYS A 49 -10.77 -8.87 -3.16
CA LYS A 49 -11.18 -7.67 -3.92
C LYS A 49 -10.02 -6.71 -4.14
N ASP A 50 -9.14 -6.61 -3.15
CA ASP A 50 -7.95 -5.78 -3.21
C ASP A 50 -6.70 -6.64 -2.93
N THR A 51 -5.95 -6.92 -4.00
CA THR A 51 -4.72 -7.72 -3.94
C THR A 51 -3.50 -6.94 -3.43
N ARG A 52 -3.65 -5.64 -3.14
CA ARG A 52 -2.61 -4.85 -2.47
C ARG A 52 -2.52 -5.16 -0.98
N ILE A 53 -3.60 -5.72 -0.40
CA ILE A 53 -3.72 -6.05 1.03
C ILE A 53 -4.03 -7.52 1.30
N THR A 54 -4.26 -8.31 0.25
CA THR A 54 -4.64 -9.74 0.35
C THR A 54 -3.89 -10.55 -0.70
N ILE A 55 -3.23 -11.64 -0.29
CA ILE A 55 -2.47 -12.47 -1.20
C ILE A 55 -3.42 -13.39 -1.99
N HIS A 56 -3.52 -13.12 -3.28
CA HIS A 56 -4.24 -13.95 -4.23
C HIS A 56 -3.77 -13.68 -5.67
N SER A 57 -2.88 -14.52 -6.17
CA SER A 57 -2.30 -14.45 -7.52
C SER A 57 -2.45 -15.79 -8.24
N VAL A 58 -3.67 -16.37 -8.24
CA VAL A 58 -3.93 -17.65 -8.86
C VAL A 58 -4.22 -17.49 -10.35
N SER A 59 -3.54 -18.27 -11.16
CA SER A 59 -3.68 -18.37 -12.61
C SER A 59 -3.86 -19.82 -13.05
N ALA A 60 -4.29 -20.00 -14.29
CA ALA A 60 -4.42 -21.32 -14.91
C ALA A 60 -3.92 -21.31 -16.34
N LYS A 61 -3.36 -22.43 -16.78
CA LYS A 61 -3.05 -22.71 -18.17
C LYS A 61 -3.65 -24.05 -18.59
N ILE A 62 -3.96 -24.18 -19.89
CA ILE A 62 -4.40 -25.43 -20.48
C ILE A 62 -3.18 -26.11 -21.09
N GLU A 63 -2.94 -27.35 -20.73
CA GLU A 63 -1.84 -28.16 -21.25
C GLU A 63 -2.27 -29.62 -21.33
N ASN A 64 -2.08 -30.27 -22.49
CA ASN A 64 -2.46 -31.66 -22.73
C ASN A 64 -3.89 -32.01 -22.28
N ASN A 65 -4.87 -31.19 -22.70
CA ASN A 65 -6.30 -31.33 -22.33
C ASN A 65 -6.54 -31.37 -20.81
N SER A 66 -5.71 -30.67 -20.05
CA SER A 66 -5.81 -30.56 -18.58
C SER A 66 -5.65 -29.12 -18.15
N ILE A 67 -6.23 -28.77 -17.01
CA ILE A 67 -6.09 -27.45 -16.39
C ILE A 67 -4.97 -27.53 -15.35
N ILE A 68 -3.96 -26.71 -15.49
CA ILE A 68 -2.88 -26.54 -14.49
C ILE A 68 -3.12 -25.26 -13.75
N LEU A 69 -3.48 -25.35 -12.46
CA LEU A 69 -3.63 -24.23 -11.54
C LEU A 69 -2.27 -23.93 -10.88
N PHE A 70 -1.86 -22.67 -10.86
CA PHE A 70 -0.62 -22.23 -10.21
C PHE A 70 -0.76 -20.84 -9.62
N GLY A 71 0.20 -20.44 -8.79
CA GLY A 71 0.19 -19.16 -8.10
C GLY A 71 0.03 -19.31 -6.59
N GLU A 72 -0.42 -18.24 -5.92
CA GLU A 72 -0.38 -18.14 -4.47
C GLU A 72 -1.68 -17.56 -3.91
N THR A 73 -2.08 -18.03 -2.72
CA THR A 73 -3.21 -17.47 -1.95
C THR A 73 -3.01 -17.69 -0.46
N GLU A 74 -3.54 -16.79 0.37
CA GLU A 74 -3.62 -16.98 1.83
C GLU A 74 -4.95 -17.60 2.28
N HIS A 75 -5.92 -17.76 1.38
CA HIS A 75 -7.25 -18.26 1.67
C HIS A 75 -7.45 -19.73 1.27
N LYS A 76 -7.52 -20.63 2.24
CA LYS A 76 -7.78 -22.08 1.99
C LYS A 76 -9.10 -22.32 1.25
N ASP A 77 -10.15 -21.58 1.59
CA ASP A 77 -11.47 -21.76 0.97
C ASP A 77 -11.51 -21.23 -0.48
N SER A 78 -10.73 -20.21 -0.81
CA SER A 78 -10.56 -19.73 -2.18
C SER A 78 -10.04 -20.84 -3.11
N LYS A 79 -9.02 -21.59 -2.67
CA LYS A 79 -8.48 -22.73 -3.42
C LYS A 79 -9.53 -23.82 -3.67
N LYS A 80 -10.31 -24.20 -2.65
CA LYS A 80 -11.39 -25.18 -2.80
C LYS A 80 -12.46 -24.67 -3.77
N GLU A 81 -12.83 -23.40 -3.69
CA GLU A 81 -13.86 -22.83 -4.55
C GLU A 81 -13.39 -22.72 -6.01
N ILE A 82 -12.10 -22.38 -6.26
CA ILE A 82 -11.52 -22.42 -7.60
C ILE A 82 -11.66 -23.80 -8.22
N ILE A 83 -11.20 -24.84 -7.52
CA ILE A 83 -11.28 -26.23 -8.03
C ILE A 83 -12.73 -26.61 -8.30
N ASN A 84 -13.64 -26.31 -7.39
CA ASN A 84 -15.07 -26.63 -7.57
C ASN A 84 -15.70 -25.86 -8.74
N SER A 85 -15.33 -24.60 -8.94
CA SER A 85 -15.86 -23.76 -10.02
C SER A 85 -15.43 -24.20 -11.42
N LEU A 86 -14.40 -25.07 -11.53
CA LEU A 86 -13.88 -25.57 -12.80
C LEU A 86 -14.32 -27.00 -13.12
N LYS A 87 -14.95 -27.73 -12.19
CA LYS A 87 -15.36 -29.13 -12.39
C LYS A 87 -16.32 -29.32 -13.57
N TYR A 88 -17.16 -28.33 -13.87
CA TYR A 88 -18.12 -28.42 -14.99
C TYR A 88 -17.47 -28.53 -16.37
N LEU A 89 -16.15 -28.19 -16.47
CA LEU A 89 -15.41 -28.29 -17.71
C LEU A 89 -15.02 -29.73 -18.05
N ASN A 90 -15.19 -30.67 -17.12
CA ASN A 90 -14.86 -32.10 -17.27
C ASN A 90 -13.40 -32.37 -17.72
N LEU A 91 -12.49 -31.50 -17.31
CA LEU A 91 -11.05 -31.64 -17.56
C LEU A 91 -10.33 -32.05 -16.27
N LYS A 92 -9.20 -32.75 -16.45
CA LYS A 92 -8.33 -33.07 -15.32
C LYS A 92 -7.71 -31.78 -14.79
N ILE A 93 -7.73 -31.56 -13.47
CA ILE A 93 -7.17 -30.39 -12.82
C ILE A 93 -5.93 -30.81 -12.05
N TYR A 94 -4.80 -30.19 -12.36
CA TYR A 94 -3.57 -30.28 -11.59
C TYR A 94 -3.44 -29.03 -10.72
N ASP A 95 -3.34 -29.22 -9.42
CA ASP A 95 -3.31 -28.16 -8.43
C ASP A 95 -1.89 -27.93 -7.93
N SER A 96 -1.29 -26.83 -8.35
CA SER A 96 0.01 -26.33 -7.88
C SER A 96 -0.10 -24.97 -7.16
N ILE A 97 -1.31 -24.63 -6.64
CA ILE A 97 -1.51 -23.41 -5.87
C ILE A 97 -0.81 -23.52 -4.51
N LYS A 98 0.06 -22.57 -4.20
CA LYS A 98 0.78 -22.50 -2.93
C LYS A 98 -0.01 -21.66 -1.91
N PHE A 99 0.03 -22.06 -0.64
CA PHE A 99 -0.45 -21.24 0.46
C PHE A 99 0.66 -20.37 1.02
N LEU A 100 0.33 -19.11 1.34
CA LEU A 100 1.21 -18.20 2.06
C LEU A 100 0.54 -17.75 3.38
N PRO A 101 1.33 -17.54 4.43
CA PRO A 101 2.78 -17.68 4.47
C PRO A 101 3.23 -19.14 4.45
N LYS A 102 4.26 -19.47 3.69
CA LYS A 102 4.96 -20.76 3.77
C LYS A 102 6.11 -20.60 4.76
N ILE A 103 5.77 -20.42 6.05
CA ILE A 103 6.75 -20.14 7.09
C ILE A 103 6.85 -21.34 8.03
N GLU A 104 7.58 -22.34 7.59
CA GLU A 104 8.12 -23.36 8.50
C GLU A 104 9.52 -22.87 8.91
N ASN A 105 9.71 -22.55 10.21
CA ASN A 105 10.98 -22.19 10.84
C ASN A 105 11.58 -20.79 10.56
N ILE A 106 10.81 -19.80 10.13
CA ILE A 106 11.30 -18.43 9.95
C ILE A 106 10.59 -17.52 10.96
N ASN A 107 11.34 -16.63 11.59
CA ASN A 107 10.76 -15.53 12.36
C ASN A 107 9.93 -14.67 11.41
N SER A 108 8.60 -14.67 11.56
CA SER A 108 7.69 -14.02 10.63
C SER A 108 7.56 -12.50 10.83
N ILE A 109 8.19 -11.95 11.87
CA ILE A 109 8.12 -10.53 12.20
C ILE A 109 9.50 -9.89 12.01
N GLY A 110 9.49 -8.77 11.29
CA GLY A 110 10.62 -7.86 11.19
C GLY A 110 10.26 -6.48 11.75
N ILE A 111 11.28 -5.72 12.17
CA ILE A 111 11.14 -4.32 12.58
C ILE A 111 12.07 -3.47 11.70
N ILE A 112 11.54 -2.39 11.14
CA ILE A 112 12.29 -1.48 10.26
C ILE A 112 13.42 -0.81 11.04
N ARG A 113 14.66 -0.90 10.51
CA ARG A 113 15.87 -0.38 11.16
C ARG A 113 16.44 0.90 10.57
N ILE A 114 15.99 1.29 9.39
CA ILE A 114 16.34 2.54 8.71
C ILE A 114 15.20 3.56 8.84
N SER A 115 15.50 4.84 8.68
CA SER A 115 14.50 5.92 8.89
C SER A 115 13.26 5.75 8.03
N VAL A 116 13.43 5.37 6.76
CA VAL A 116 12.36 5.13 5.79
C VAL A 116 12.74 3.96 4.89
N ALA A 117 11.99 2.88 4.95
CA ALA A 117 12.17 1.69 4.12
C ALA A 117 11.21 1.70 2.92
N ASN A 118 11.73 1.44 1.73
CA ASN A 118 10.98 1.44 0.48
C ASN A 118 10.40 0.06 0.20
N VAL A 119 9.07 -0.05 0.22
CA VAL A 119 8.35 -1.27 -0.18
C VAL A 119 8.02 -1.18 -1.67
N ARG A 120 8.48 -2.13 -2.47
CA ARG A 120 8.42 -2.12 -3.93
C ARG A 120 7.43 -3.13 -4.49
N SER A 121 7.01 -2.91 -5.73
CA SER A 121 6.08 -3.81 -6.45
C SER A 121 6.72 -5.15 -6.84
N ASN A 122 8.03 -5.18 -7.06
CA ASN A 122 8.82 -6.35 -7.44
C ASN A 122 10.13 -6.38 -6.64
N PRO A 123 10.81 -7.55 -6.54
CA PRO A 123 12.04 -7.72 -5.78
C PRO A 123 13.27 -7.18 -6.53
N GLU A 124 13.31 -5.89 -6.78
CA GLU A 124 14.42 -5.18 -7.43
C GLU A 124 14.39 -3.68 -7.11
N GLU A 125 15.54 -3.03 -7.09
CA GLU A 125 15.67 -1.60 -6.74
C GLU A 125 15.02 -0.66 -7.76
N SER A 126 14.93 -1.08 -9.02
CA SER A 126 14.30 -0.31 -10.11
C SER A 126 12.77 -0.39 -10.12
N ALA A 127 12.18 -1.30 -9.34
CA ALA A 127 10.74 -1.50 -9.29
C ALA A 127 10.00 -0.29 -8.71
N GLU A 128 8.74 -0.14 -9.10
CA GLU A 128 7.85 0.91 -8.62
C GLU A 128 7.76 0.92 -7.08
N LEU A 129 7.91 2.10 -6.49
CA LEU A 129 7.67 2.32 -5.07
C LEU A 129 6.16 2.21 -4.78
N SER A 130 5.78 1.22 -3.99
CA SER A 130 4.37 0.97 -3.62
C SER A 130 3.96 1.72 -2.37
N THR A 131 4.81 1.68 -1.33
CA THR A 131 4.64 2.41 -0.07
C THR A 131 5.98 2.51 0.66
N GLN A 132 6.00 3.23 1.79
CA GLN A 132 7.15 3.32 2.69
C GLN A 132 6.74 2.89 4.10
N VAL A 133 7.68 2.33 4.87
CA VAL A 133 7.52 1.98 6.28
C VAL A 133 8.62 2.66 7.09
N LEU A 134 8.26 3.20 8.25
CA LEU A 134 9.17 4.02 9.07
C LEU A 134 9.91 3.17 10.10
N MET A 135 11.06 3.67 10.57
CA MET A 135 11.86 3.04 11.62
C MET A 135 11.01 2.66 12.84
N GLY A 136 11.21 1.44 13.35
CA GLY A 136 10.49 0.91 14.51
C GLY A 136 9.13 0.29 14.20
N MET A 137 8.61 0.47 12.98
CA MET A 137 7.36 -0.16 12.56
C MET A 137 7.55 -1.64 12.28
N PRO A 138 6.59 -2.51 12.71
CA PRO A 138 6.63 -3.93 12.42
C PRO A 138 6.19 -4.23 10.98
N ILE A 139 6.72 -5.34 10.46
CA ILE A 139 6.30 -5.96 9.21
C ILE A 139 6.11 -7.46 9.42
N VAL A 140 5.20 -8.06 8.65
CA VAL A 140 4.99 -9.51 8.63
C VAL A 140 5.58 -10.06 7.34
N ILE A 141 6.57 -10.97 7.46
CA ILE A 141 7.19 -11.64 6.32
C ILE A 141 6.25 -12.72 5.79
N ARG A 142 5.98 -12.71 4.50
CA ARG A 142 5.09 -13.65 3.80
C ARG A 142 5.84 -14.67 2.97
N LYS A 143 6.94 -14.28 2.32
CA LYS A 143 7.88 -15.14 1.59
C LYS A 143 9.21 -14.44 1.37
N ILE A 144 10.22 -15.21 0.96
CA ILE A 144 11.57 -14.72 0.68
C ILE A 144 11.92 -15.10 -0.75
N SER A 145 12.66 -14.23 -1.43
CA SER A 145 13.25 -14.45 -2.74
C SER A 145 14.62 -13.75 -2.78
N ASP A 146 15.70 -14.53 -2.68
CA ASP A 146 17.06 -14.04 -2.55
C ASP A 146 17.17 -13.03 -1.38
N ASP A 147 17.68 -11.81 -1.62
CA ASP A 147 17.83 -10.74 -0.64
C ASP A 147 16.55 -9.88 -0.48
N TRP A 148 15.41 -10.33 -1.03
CA TRP A 148 14.14 -9.64 -0.98
C TRP A 148 13.08 -10.41 -0.20
N PHE A 149 12.31 -9.67 0.58
CA PHE A 149 11.26 -10.19 1.43
C PHE A 149 9.89 -9.63 1.00
N TYR A 150 8.96 -10.51 0.63
CA TYR A 150 7.59 -10.11 0.41
C TYR A 150 6.93 -9.94 1.78
N VAL A 151 6.59 -8.71 2.11
CA VAL A 151 6.13 -8.32 3.43
C VAL A 151 4.72 -7.75 3.40
N GLN A 152 4.07 -7.77 4.56
CA GLN A 152 2.85 -7.03 4.82
C GLN A 152 3.13 -6.00 5.92
N THR A 153 2.82 -4.74 5.63
CA THR A 153 2.98 -3.62 6.56
C THR A 153 1.89 -3.64 7.63
N ASN A 154 1.98 -2.79 8.64
CA ASN A 154 0.96 -2.67 9.68
C ASN A 154 -0.41 -2.22 9.15
N GLU A 155 -0.46 -1.41 8.07
CA GLU A 155 -1.68 -1.09 7.33
C GLU A 155 -2.13 -2.19 6.36
N LYS A 156 -1.55 -3.38 6.45
CA LYS A 156 -1.81 -4.58 5.64
C LYS A 156 -1.35 -4.49 4.17
N TYR A 157 -0.66 -3.43 3.77
CA TYR A 157 -0.18 -3.29 2.40
C TYR A 157 0.92 -4.31 2.09
N LEU A 158 0.88 -4.90 0.91
CA LEU A 158 1.79 -5.95 0.48
C LEU A 158 2.82 -5.42 -0.51
N GLY A 159 4.07 -5.88 -0.41
CA GLY A 159 5.12 -5.58 -1.37
C GLY A 159 6.46 -6.16 -0.95
N TRP A 160 7.49 -5.82 -1.70
CA TRP A 160 8.85 -6.34 -1.53
C TRP A 160 9.74 -5.35 -0.80
N LEU A 161 10.51 -5.84 0.14
CA LEU A 161 11.43 -5.08 0.97
C LEU A 161 12.81 -5.74 0.93
N SER A 162 13.87 -4.94 0.78
CA SER A 162 15.26 -5.41 0.86
C SER A 162 15.62 -5.82 2.29
N ASP A 163 16.46 -6.82 2.46
CA ASP A 163 16.90 -7.40 3.74
C ASP A 163 17.64 -6.40 4.62
N ASP A 164 18.33 -5.42 4.03
CA ASP A 164 19.06 -4.37 4.74
C ASP A 164 18.16 -3.29 5.36
N SER A 165 16.86 -3.32 5.06
CA SER A 165 15.89 -2.32 5.54
C SER A 165 15.31 -2.61 6.93
N PHE A 166 15.44 -3.85 7.43
CA PHE A 166 14.83 -4.28 8.69
C PHE A 166 15.69 -5.31 9.42
N VAL A 167 15.32 -5.63 10.64
CA VAL A 167 15.85 -6.77 11.39
C VAL A 167 14.75 -7.78 11.61
N GLN A 168 15.05 -9.04 11.34
CA GLN A 168 14.17 -10.16 11.62
C GLN A 168 14.34 -10.57 13.10
N LEU A 169 13.25 -10.55 13.86
CA LEU A 169 13.31 -10.81 15.30
C LEU A 169 12.93 -12.25 15.63
N SER A 170 13.74 -12.88 16.49
CA SER A 170 13.30 -14.10 17.19
C SER A 170 12.13 -13.78 18.14
N PRO A 171 11.31 -14.77 18.53
CA PRO A 171 10.20 -14.53 19.47
C PRO A 171 10.66 -13.84 20.77
N LEU A 172 11.83 -14.21 21.31
CA LEU A 172 12.40 -13.59 22.49
C LEU A 172 12.84 -12.14 22.26
N ALA A 173 13.43 -11.84 21.09
CA ALA A 173 13.83 -10.48 20.73
C ALA A 173 12.61 -9.59 20.49
N LEU A 174 11.55 -10.12 19.88
CA LEU A 174 10.28 -9.41 19.71
C LEU A 174 9.62 -9.11 21.06
N GLU A 175 9.59 -10.08 21.98
CA GLU A 175 9.07 -9.86 23.33
C GLU A 175 9.84 -8.76 24.06
N ARG A 176 11.18 -8.78 23.97
CA ARG A 176 12.04 -7.73 24.54
C ARG A 176 11.77 -6.38 23.93
N TRP A 177 11.68 -6.30 22.58
CA TRP A 177 11.32 -5.06 21.88
C TRP A 177 9.98 -4.52 22.36
N ASN A 178 8.94 -5.35 22.46
CA ASN A 178 7.60 -4.92 22.86
C ASN A 178 7.55 -4.42 24.31
N LYS A 179 8.38 -4.97 25.22
CA LYS A 179 8.46 -4.55 26.63
C LYS A 179 9.22 -3.25 26.86
N GLN A 180 10.06 -2.82 25.92
CA GLN A 180 10.81 -1.57 26.04
C GLN A 180 9.88 -0.37 25.94
N LYS A 181 10.16 0.69 26.72
CA LYS A 181 9.53 2.00 26.52
C LYS A 181 9.93 2.57 25.17
N LYS A 182 8.98 3.14 24.44
CA LYS A 182 9.19 3.68 23.09
C LYS A 182 9.14 5.19 23.08
N PHE A 183 9.97 5.79 22.23
CA PHE A 183 9.97 7.20 21.91
C PHE A 183 9.43 7.39 20.49
N PHE A 184 8.30 8.09 20.37
CA PHE A 184 7.65 8.40 19.11
C PHE A 184 8.13 9.75 18.61
N ILE A 185 8.70 9.78 17.43
CA ILE A 185 9.26 11.00 16.82
C ILE A 185 8.13 11.88 16.31
N THR A 186 8.07 13.12 16.80
CA THR A 186 7.10 14.15 16.37
C THR A 186 7.76 15.27 15.56
N SER A 187 9.07 15.49 15.69
CA SER A 187 9.84 16.36 14.81
C SER A 187 9.82 15.83 13.39
N LEU A 188 9.66 16.69 12.39
CA LEU A 188 9.64 16.27 10.99
C LEU A 188 10.90 15.49 10.62
N PHE A 189 12.06 15.98 11.05
CA PHE A 189 13.35 15.34 10.82
C PHE A 189 14.26 15.55 12.01
N GLU A 190 15.04 14.52 12.39
CA GLU A 190 16.06 14.62 13.44
C GLU A 190 17.22 13.65 13.19
N ILE A 191 18.37 13.92 13.82
CA ILE A 191 19.57 13.09 13.76
C ILE A 191 19.82 12.43 15.11
N ILE A 192 19.89 11.10 15.13
CA ILE A 192 20.41 10.34 16.25
C ILE A 192 21.93 10.45 16.23
N ARG A 193 22.54 10.90 17.33
CA ARG A 193 23.96 11.18 17.45
C ARG A 193 24.66 10.22 18.40
N GLU A 194 25.97 10.01 18.19
CA GLU A 194 26.79 9.15 19.06
C GLU A 194 26.89 9.66 20.50
N GLU A 195 26.92 10.99 20.68
CA GLU A 195 27.04 11.66 21.97
C GLU A 195 25.91 12.70 22.15
N PRO A 196 25.57 13.09 23.39
CA PRO A 196 24.55 14.11 23.67
C PRO A 196 25.06 15.52 23.34
N ASN A 197 25.45 15.72 22.08
CA ASN A 197 26.06 16.93 21.55
C ASN A 197 25.66 17.11 20.07
N GLU A 198 25.22 18.30 19.69
CA GLU A 198 24.79 18.64 18.33
C GLU A 198 25.90 18.51 17.27
N LYS A 199 27.17 18.55 17.68
CA LYS A 199 28.34 18.42 16.80
C LYS A 199 28.88 17.00 16.70
N SER A 200 28.32 16.04 17.46
CA SER A 200 28.69 14.64 17.41
C SER A 200 28.30 13.97 16.09
N PHE A 201 28.99 12.90 15.73
CA PHE A 201 28.71 12.16 14.50
C PHE A 201 27.28 11.57 14.50
N PRO A 202 26.65 11.47 13.32
CA PRO A 202 25.35 10.83 13.18
C PRO A 202 25.47 9.31 13.27
N VAL A 203 24.54 8.68 13.99
CA VAL A 203 24.30 7.23 13.99
C VAL A 203 23.25 6.87 12.94
N SER A 204 22.20 7.68 12.87
CA SER A 204 21.09 7.53 11.92
C SER A 204 20.30 8.84 11.86
N ASP A 205 19.48 8.99 10.82
CA ASP A 205 18.39 9.96 10.84
C ASP A 205 17.08 9.28 11.27
N VAL A 206 16.10 10.08 11.68
CA VAL A 206 14.72 9.68 11.95
C VAL A 206 13.76 10.74 11.42
N VAL A 207 12.55 10.32 11.11
CA VAL A 207 11.49 11.20 10.60
C VAL A 207 10.24 11.09 11.48
N ALA A 208 9.34 12.07 11.38
CA ALA A 208 8.06 12.05 12.09
C ALA A 208 7.31 10.73 11.88
N GLY A 209 6.87 10.10 12.96
CA GLY A 209 6.23 8.78 12.97
C GLY A 209 7.20 7.61 13.21
N SER A 210 8.52 7.81 13.21
CA SER A 210 9.50 6.79 13.60
C SER A 210 9.39 6.47 15.09
N ILE A 211 9.75 5.23 15.46
CA ILE A 211 9.73 4.73 16.84
C ILE A 211 11.08 4.11 17.18
N VAL A 212 11.66 4.51 18.32
CA VAL A 212 12.88 3.94 18.86
C VAL A 212 12.70 3.55 20.33
N ALA A 213 13.52 2.65 20.85
CA ALA A 213 13.43 2.25 22.25
C ALA A 213 14.18 3.24 23.15
N ILE A 214 13.60 3.60 24.30
CA ILE A 214 14.24 4.46 25.31
C ILE A 214 15.13 3.59 26.20
N LYS A 215 16.38 4.00 26.37
CA LYS A 215 17.32 3.42 27.33
C LYS A 215 17.41 4.26 28.60
N ASN A 216 17.57 5.57 28.44
CA ASN A 216 17.74 6.51 29.57
C ASN A 216 17.55 7.96 29.11
N TYR A 217 17.54 8.89 30.06
CA TYR A 217 17.46 10.33 29.83
C TYR A 217 18.72 11.03 30.37
N PHE A 218 19.27 12.00 29.63
CA PHE A 218 20.45 12.78 29.98
C PHE A 218 20.19 14.28 29.73
N GLY A 219 19.69 14.98 30.73
CA GLY A 219 19.37 16.40 30.62
C GLY A 219 18.38 16.67 29.49
N LYS A 220 18.79 17.38 28.45
CA LYS A 220 17.96 17.68 27.26
C LYS A 220 17.99 16.59 26.17
N TRP A 221 18.59 15.43 26.45
CA TRP A 221 18.75 14.32 25.53
C TRP A 221 18.04 13.05 26.02
N VAL A 222 17.55 12.26 25.12
CA VAL A 222 17.09 10.89 25.35
C VAL A 222 18.09 9.92 24.70
N PHE A 223 18.60 8.97 25.48
CA PHE A 223 19.44 7.87 24.98
C PHE A 223 18.53 6.76 24.47
N VAL A 224 18.67 6.41 23.20
CA VAL A 224 17.79 5.47 22.50
C VAL A 224 18.55 4.29 21.92
N GLU A 225 17.84 3.21 21.72
CA GLU A 225 18.29 2.01 20.99
C GLU A 225 17.40 1.84 19.75
N LEU A 226 18.06 1.67 18.60
CA LEU A 226 17.43 1.38 17.32
C LEU A 226 17.07 -0.10 17.22
N PRO A 227 16.19 -0.52 16.31
CA PRO A 227 15.77 -1.93 16.16
C PRO A 227 16.92 -2.90 15.92
N ASP A 228 18.03 -2.47 15.34
CA ASP A 228 19.23 -3.25 15.05
C ASP A 228 20.29 -3.23 16.17
N GLY A 229 19.97 -2.62 17.31
CA GLY A 229 20.84 -2.53 18.47
C GLY A 229 21.82 -1.35 18.47
N ARG A 230 21.92 -0.56 17.39
CA ARG A 230 22.66 0.71 17.44
C ARG A 230 22.05 1.62 18.50
N THR A 231 22.85 2.41 19.15
CA THR A 231 22.39 3.35 20.18
C THR A 231 22.87 4.76 19.88
N GLY A 232 22.16 5.75 20.43
CA GLY A 232 22.56 7.14 20.29
C GLY A 232 21.61 8.08 21.02
N TYR A 233 21.77 9.36 20.81
CA TYR A 233 21.11 10.42 21.54
C TYR A 233 20.23 11.26 20.60
N LEU A 234 19.01 11.55 21.05
CA LEU A 234 18.06 12.47 20.41
C LEU A 234 17.74 13.63 21.37
N PRO A 235 17.48 14.85 20.86
CA PRO A 235 16.90 15.91 21.67
C PRO A 235 15.54 15.45 22.25
N ILE A 236 15.31 15.70 23.54
CA ILE A 236 14.07 15.27 24.22
C ILE A 236 12.81 15.89 23.63
N ASN A 237 12.93 17.07 22.99
CA ASN A 237 11.84 17.75 22.32
C ASN A 237 11.55 17.24 20.90
N SER A 238 12.34 16.29 20.39
CA SER A 238 12.11 15.70 19.06
C SER A 238 10.98 14.66 19.03
N GLY A 239 10.46 14.26 20.20
CA GLY A 239 9.40 13.27 20.28
C GLY A 239 8.72 13.23 21.65
N LYS A 240 7.97 12.17 21.86
CA LYS A 240 7.21 11.92 23.09
C LYS A 240 7.31 10.45 23.47
N LEU A 241 7.11 10.14 24.75
CA LEU A 241 6.87 8.75 25.16
C LEU A 241 5.65 8.21 24.38
N PHE A 242 5.80 7.08 23.72
CA PHE A 242 4.77 6.57 22.77
C PHE A 242 3.42 6.34 23.46
N ASP A 243 3.42 5.75 24.66
CA ASP A 243 2.19 5.50 25.40
C ASP A 243 1.47 6.81 25.81
N GLU A 244 2.24 7.83 26.20
CA GLU A 244 1.68 9.15 26.50
C GLU A 244 1.16 9.84 25.23
N TRP A 245 1.90 9.73 24.12
CA TRP A 245 1.44 10.26 22.84
C TRP A 245 0.14 9.59 22.42
N LYS A 246 0.07 8.26 22.51
CA LYS A 246 -1.13 7.46 22.16
C LYS A 246 -2.35 7.84 23.01
N LEU A 247 -2.17 8.05 24.31
CA LEU A 247 -3.25 8.42 25.24
C LEU A 247 -3.72 9.86 25.08
N ASN A 248 -2.80 10.79 24.82
CA ASN A 248 -3.07 12.22 24.83
C ASN A 248 -3.30 12.84 23.44
N THR A 249 -3.07 12.09 22.37
CA THR A 249 -3.30 12.58 21.02
C THR A 249 -4.77 12.43 20.66
N ILE A 250 -5.47 13.57 20.65
CA ILE A 250 -6.87 13.65 20.21
C ILE A 250 -6.91 14.34 18.87
N ALA A 251 -7.24 13.56 17.83
CA ALA A 251 -7.42 14.10 16.50
C ALA A 251 -8.61 15.08 16.47
N ASN A 252 -8.34 16.29 16.01
CA ASN A 252 -9.36 17.30 15.79
C ASN A 252 -9.01 18.15 14.56
N ALA A 253 -9.94 18.97 14.11
CA ALA A 253 -9.78 19.80 12.91
C ALA A 253 -8.54 20.69 12.96
N SER A 254 -8.22 21.28 14.11
CA SER A 254 -7.07 22.20 14.28
C SER A 254 -5.75 21.44 14.27
N SER A 255 -5.66 20.27 14.92
CA SER A 255 -4.44 19.46 14.93
C SER A 255 -4.15 18.86 13.54
N ILE A 256 -5.16 18.40 12.81
CA ILE A 256 -5.04 17.97 11.42
C ILE A 256 -4.52 19.11 10.53
N GLU A 257 -5.11 20.31 10.62
CA GLU A 257 -4.66 21.48 9.86
C GLU A 257 -3.22 21.86 10.19
N SER A 258 -2.86 21.89 11.49
CA SER A 258 -1.51 22.25 11.94
C SER A 258 -0.46 21.30 11.36
N VAL A 259 -0.68 20.00 11.48
CA VAL A 259 0.23 18.99 10.90
C VAL A 259 0.25 19.08 9.37
N ALA A 260 -0.90 19.22 8.72
CA ALA A 260 -0.96 19.34 7.27
C ALA A 260 -0.17 20.56 6.76
N LYS A 261 -0.31 21.72 7.42
CA LYS A 261 0.41 22.95 7.05
C LYS A 261 1.91 22.87 7.33
N SER A 262 2.36 22.14 8.35
CA SER A 262 3.80 21.95 8.61
C SER A 262 4.51 21.18 7.50
N LEU A 263 3.77 20.49 6.63
CA LEU A 263 4.29 19.74 5.49
C LEU A 263 4.26 20.53 4.18
N ILE A 264 3.81 21.79 4.15
CA ILE A 264 3.79 22.62 2.93
C ILE A 264 5.21 22.72 2.35
N GLY A 265 5.32 22.56 1.01
CA GLY A 265 6.58 22.58 0.28
C GLY A 265 7.28 21.22 0.18
N MET A 266 6.85 20.19 0.93
CA MET A 266 7.44 18.85 0.80
C MET A 266 7.23 18.30 -0.62
N PRO A 267 8.28 17.68 -1.22
CA PRO A 267 8.23 17.22 -2.60
C PRO A 267 7.25 16.05 -2.78
N TYR A 268 6.63 15.99 -3.95
CA TYR A 268 5.84 14.86 -4.36
C TYR A 268 6.74 13.68 -4.74
N LEU A 269 6.47 12.52 -4.17
CA LEU A 269 7.11 11.26 -4.54
C LEU A 269 6.01 10.19 -4.69
N TRP A 270 5.87 9.63 -5.89
CA TRP A 270 4.95 8.51 -6.10
C TRP A 270 5.30 7.33 -5.19
N GLY A 271 4.32 6.81 -4.47
CA GLY A 271 4.54 5.74 -3.48
C GLY A 271 5.07 6.22 -2.12
N GLY A 272 5.48 7.47 -1.99
CA GLY A 272 6.05 8.03 -0.76
C GLY A 272 5.01 8.29 0.33
N THR A 273 5.41 8.07 1.60
CA THR A 273 4.58 8.28 2.80
C THR A 273 5.38 8.93 3.93
N SER A 274 6.44 9.65 3.64
CA SER A 274 7.32 10.28 4.64
C SER A 274 7.66 11.71 4.26
N ILE A 275 8.27 12.45 5.16
CA ILE A 275 8.76 13.82 4.89
C ILE A 275 9.87 13.86 3.80
N LYS A 276 10.47 12.72 3.47
CA LYS A 276 11.46 12.62 2.38
C LYS A 276 10.81 12.66 0.98
N GLY A 277 9.49 12.61 0.93
CA GLY A 277 8.64 12.70 -0.25
C GLY A 277 7.34 11.93 -0.03
N MET A 278 6.22 12.46 -0.51
CA MET A 278 4.91 11.84 -0.34
C MET A 278 4.01 12.05 -1.55
N ASP A 279 3.20 11.04 -1.89
CA ASP A 279 2.11 11.21 -2.83
C ASP A 279 0.86 11.75 -2.14
N CYS A 280 -0.25 11.90 -2.86
CA CYS A 280 -1.47 12.50 -2.34
C CYS A 280 -2.07 11.72 -1.15
N SER A 281 -2.16 10.41 -1.25
CA SER A 281 -2.69 9.56 -0.18
C SER A 281 -1.65 9.30 0.92
N GLY A 282 -0.36 9.29 0.60
CA GLY A 282 0.72 9.28 1.58
C GLY A 282 0.74 10.53 2.44
N PHE A 283 0.47 11.71 1.85
CA PHE A 283 0.30 12.95 2.58
C PHE A 283 -0.87 12.88 3.59
N THR A 284 -2.07 12.52 3.14
CA THR A 284 -3.23 12.41 4.02
C THR A 284 -3.01 11.35 5.10
N LYS A 285 -2.46 10.18 4.74
CA LYS A 285 -2.09 9.11 5.68
C LYS A 285 -1.12 9.62 6.76
N THR A 286 -0.05 10.33 6.37
CA THR A 286 0.95 10.85 7.31
C THR A 286 0.33 11.89 8.26
N VAL A 287 -0.47 12.82 7.75
CA VAL A 287 -1.15 13.83 8.57
C VAL A 287 -2.06 13.17 9.60
N TYR A 288 -2.85 12.19 9.19
CA TYR A 288 -3.76 11.48 10.10
C TYR A 288 -3.02 10.58 11.09
N MET A 289 -1.96 9.89 10.65
CA MET A 289 -1.12 9.04 11.50
C MET A 289 -0.47 9.84 12.64
N LEU A 290 0.07 11.03 12.35
CA LEU A 290 0.64 11.92 13.36
C LEU A 290 -0.41 12.48 14.35
N ASN A 291 -1.69 12.36 14.01
CA ASN A 291 -2.83 12.64 14.87
C ASN A 291 -3.48 11.37 15.46
N GLY A 292 -2.80 10.22 15.43
CA GLY A 292 -3.26 8.97 16.04
C GLY A 292 -4.29 8.18 15.21
N ILE A 293 -4.56 8.56 13.96
CA ILE A 293 -5.53 7.88 13.09
C ILE A 293 -4.79 7.20 11.93
N GLN A 294 -4.97 5.90 11.79
CA GLN A 294 -4.43 5.15 10.66
C GLN A 294 -5.41 5.13 9.50
N LEU A 295 -4.98 5.63 8.33
CA LEU A 295 -5.69 5.51 7.07
C LEU A 295 -5.05 4.44 6.18
N SER A 296 -5.85 3.88 5.28
CA SER A 296 -5.36 3.00 4.21
C SER A 296 -4.35 3.73 3.30
N ARG A 297 -3.53 2.94 2.58
CA ARG A 297 -2.44 3.47 1.77
C ARG A 297 -2.91 4.31 0.58
N ASP A 298 -3.86 3.83 -0.19
CA ASP A 298 -4.23 4.44 -1.46
C ASP A 298 -5.51 5.28 -1.37
N ALA A 299 -5.59 6.34 -2.20
CA ALA A 299 -6.72 7.26 -2.21
C ALA A 299 -8.08 6.56 -2.41
N ASN A 300 -8.15 5.55 -3.28
CA ASN A 300 -9.38 4.80 -3.49
C ASN A 300 -9.75 3.86 -2.33
N GLN A 301 -8.79 3.45 -1.51
CA GLN A 301 -9.04 2.73 -0.25
C GLN A 301 -9.52 3.70 0.83
N GLN A 302 -8.86 4.86 0.99
CA GLN A 302 -9.28 5.92 1.92
C GLN A 302 -10.71 6.41 1.64
N ALA A 303 -11.14 6.41 0.37
CA ALA A 303 -12.52 6.79 0.00
C ALA A 303 -13.58 5.79 0.47
N LEU A 304 -13.19 4.61 0.93
CA LEU A 304 -14.09 3.63 1.55
C LEU A 304 -14.20 3.81 3.06
N GLU A 305 -13.41 4.72 3.65
CA GLU A 305 -13.36 4.97 5.09
C GLU A 305 -14.23 6.18 5.48
N GLY A 306 -14.64 6.20 6.74
CA GLY A 306 -15.42 7.30 7.31
C GLY A 306 -16.82 7.47 6.74
N ASN A 307 -17.45 8.57 7.12
CA ASN A 307 -18.81 8.89 6.74
C ASN A 307 -18.84 9.74 5.47
N GLU A 308 -19.68 9.36 4.52
CA GLU A 308 -19.87 10.13 3.30
C GLU A 308 -20.57 11.46 3.58
N ILE A 309 -20.05 12.53 2.98
CA ILE A 309 -20.62 13.87 3.08
C ILE A 309 -21.32 14.20 1.77
N LYS A 310 -22.63 14.37 1.82
CA LYS A 310 -23.37 14.90 0.68
C LYS A 310 -22.99 16.37 0.49
N THR A 311 -22.38 16.69 -0.66
CA THR A 311 -21.92 18.04 -0.98
C THR A 311 -22.85 18.70 -1.99
N ASP A 312 -23.10 19.99 -1.83
CA ASP A 312 -23.70 20.85 -2.83
C ASP A 312 -22.63 21.48 -3.76
N THR A 313 -23.06 22.31 -4.70
CA THR A 313 -22.15 23.03 -5.62
C THR A 313 -21.21 24.01 -4.91
N ASN A 314 -21.55 24.45 -3.70
CA ASN A 314 -20.80 25.41 -2.90
C ASN A 314 -19.97 24.77 -1.81
N PHE A 315 -20.05 23.43 -1.68
CA PHE A 315 -19.33 22.68 -0.66
C PHE A 315 -19.66 23.10 0.79
N SER A 316 -20.88 23.59 1.03
CA SER A 316 -21.30 24.18 2.32
C SER A 316 -21.32 23.19 3.49
N GLN A 317 -21.40 21.89 3.21
CA GLN A 317 -21.44 20.81 4.22
C GLN A 317 -20.05 20.35 4.69
N LEU A 318 -18.98 20.79 4.00
CA LEU A 318 -17.63 20.41 4.34
C LEU A 318 -17.15 21.09 5.63
N ARG A 319 -16.36 20.35 6.39
CA ARG A 319 -15.70 20.84 7.60
C ARG A 319 -14.20 20.60 7.49
N LYS A 320 -13.43 21.43 8.17
CA LYS A 320 -11.97 21.28 8.27
C LYS A 320 -11.61 19.85 8.71
N GLY A 321 -10.67 19.24 7.99
CA GLY A 321 -10.25 17.86 8.19
C GLY A 321 -11.00 16.84 7.32
N ASP A 322 -12.06 17.20 6.58
CA ASP A 322 -12.71 16.27 5.67
C ASP A 322 -11.76 15.89 4.51
N LEU A 323 -11.77 14.62 4.10
CA LEU A 323 -11.04 14.15 2.94
C LEU A 323 -11.86 14.36 1.67
N LEU A 324 -11.26 14.99 0.67
CA LEU A 324 -11.87 15.21 -0.64
C LEU A 324 -11.18 14.32 -1.67
N PHE A 325 -11.99 13.58 -2.43
CA PHE A 325 -11.52 12.63 -3.43
C PHE A 325 -11.83 13.13 -4.83
N PHE A 326 -10.83 12.96 -5.71
CA PHE A 326 -10.86 13.47 -7.08
C PHE A 326 -10.50 12.37 -8.06
N GLY A 327 -11.04 12.48 -9.27
CA GLY A 327 -10.77 11.49 -10.30
C GLY A 327 -11.66 11.58 -11.52
N ARG A 328 -11.98 10.44 -12.09
CA ARG A 328 -12.90 10.34 -13.22
C ARG A 328 -14.25 9.82 -12.73
N LYS A 329 -15.30 10.60 -12.98
CA LYS A 329 -16.68 10.16 -12.74
C LYS A 329 -17.05 8.99 -13.65
N ALA A 330 -17.95 8.15 -13.18
CA ALA A 330 -18.52 7.08 -14.00
C ALA A 330 -19.20 7.67 -15.26
N ASN A 331 -19.03 7.00 -16.38
CA ASN A 331 -19.76 7.26 -17.62
C ASN A 331 -20.21 5.93 -18.25
N LYS A 332 -20.84 5.96 -19.43
CA LYS A 332 -21.38 4.75 -20.09
C LYS A 332 -20.32 3.67 -20.34
N ASP A 333 -19.06 4.06 -20.57
CA ASP A 333 -17.98 3.16 -20.99
C ASP A 333 -17.02 2.80 -19.86
N LYS A 334 -16.95 3.61 -18.81
CA LYS A 334 -15.92 3.48 -17.76
C LYS A 334 -16.51 3.73 -16.37
N PRO A 335 -16.22 2.85 -15.39
CA PRO A 335 -16.60 3.06 -14.01
C PRO A 335 -15.90 4.28 -13.41
N GLU A 336 -16.40 4.75 -12.29
CA GLU A 336 -15.74 5.75 -11.46
C GLU A 336 -14.32 5.30 -11.09
N LYS A 337 -13.38 6.25 -11.07
CA LYS A 337 -12.00 5.99 -10.64
C LYS A 337 -11.47 7.14 -9.82
N ILE A 338 -11.24 6.92 -8.53
CA ILE A 338 -10.53 7.84 -7.65
C ILE A 338 -9.02 7.72 -7.92
N ILE A 339 -8.36 8.87 -8.09
CA ILE A 339 -6.93 8.96 -8.41
C ILE A 339 -6.18 10.00 -7.57
N HIS A 340 -6.88 10.79 -6.76
CA HIS A 340 -6.28 11.84 -5.95
C HIS A 340 -7.11 12.12 -4.71
N VAL A 341 -6.45 12.62 -3.65
CA VAL A 341 -7.07 12.99 -2.38
C VAL A 341 -6.38 14.23 -1.80
N GLY A 342 -7.14 15.02 -1.06
CA GLY A 342 -6.65 16.16 -0.27
C GLY A 342 -7.48 16.34 0.98
N ILE A 343 -7.02 17.22 1.87
CA ILE A 343 -7.70 17.56 3.13
C ILE A 343 -8.35 18.95 2.96
N TYR A 344 -9.64 19.03 3.23
CA TYR A 344 -10.35 20.30 3.27
C TYR A 344 -9.95 21.10 4.51
N LEU A 345 -9.65 22.38 4.32
CA LEU A 345 -9.30 23.29 5.42
C LEU A 345 -10.51 24.17 5.80
N ASP A 346 -10.88 25.09 4.94
CA ASP A 346 -12.08 25.94 5.03
C ASP A 346 -12.22 26.80 3.78
N SER A 347 -13.34 27.51 3.63
CA SER A 347 -13.56 28.51 2.57
C SER A 347 -13.13 28.05 1.16
N GLY A 348 -13.33 26.76 0.87
CA GLY A 348 -12.96 26.14 -0.41
C GLY A 348 -11.50 25.71 -0.51
N ASN A 349 -10.66 25.95 0.50
CA ASN A 349 -9.24 25.56 0.50
C ASN A 349 -9.06 24.07 0.72
N VAL A 350 -8.21 23.47 -0.10
CA VAL A 350 -7.80 22.05 -0.04
C VAL A 350 -6.29 21.98 -0.02
N ILE A 351 -5.72 21.36 1.01
CA ILE A 351 -4.29 21.05 1.06
C ILE A 351 -4.05 19.63 0.55
N HIS A 352 -3.10 19.47 -0.36
CA HIS A 352 -2.82 18.19 -1.01
C HIS A 352 -1.40 18.14 -1.55
N ALA A 353 -0.88 16.92 -1.83
CA ALA A 353 0.41 16.74 -2.51
C ALA A 353 0.20 16.57 -4.03
N SER A 354 0.76 17.49 -4.81
CA SER A 354 0.74 17.47 -6.28
C SER A 354 1.90 18.33 -6.82
N GLY A 355 3.00 17.68 -7.22
CA GLY A 355 4.31 18.27 -7.44
C GLY A 355 5.02 18.58 -6.12
N LEU A 356 4.32 19.23 -5.21
CA LEU A 356 4.68 19.45 -3.80
C LEU A 356 3.40 19.55 -2.97
N VAL A 357 3.52 19.55 -1.63
CA VAL A 357 2.39 19.83 -0.73
C VAL A 357 2.04 21.32 -0.81
N LYS A 358 0.80 21.62 -1.15
CA LYS A 358 0.30 22.99 -1.38
C LYS A 358 -1.18 23.13 -1.11
N ILE A 359 -1.66 24.36 -1.04
CA ILE A 359 -3.07 24.69 -0.91
C ILE A 359 -3.59 25.23 -2.24
N ASN A 360 -4.69 24.64 -2.73
CA ASN A 360 -5.49 25.15 -3.81
C ASN A 360 -6.93 25.40 -3.33
N ASN A 361 -7.68 26.20 -4.07
CA ASN A 361 -9.07 26.51 -3.75
C ASN A 361 -10.04 25.96 -4.80
N LEU A 362 -11.23 25.58 -4.37
CA LEU A 362 -12.31 25.09 -5.21
C LEU A 362 -13.21 26.22 -5.76
N SER A 363 -13.11 27.45 -5.21
CA SER A 363 -13.88 28.60 -5.64
C SER A 363 -13.22 29.31 -6.81
N PRO A 364 -13.93 29.55 -7.93
CA PRO A 364 -13.39 30.29 -9.08
C PRO A 364 -12.93 31.72 -8.80
N GLN A 365 -13.38 32.31 -7.67
CA GLN A 365 -13.04 33.66 -7.25
C GLN A 365 -11.74 33.74 -6.44
N ALA A 366 -11.17 32.61 -6.05
CA ALA A 366 -9.95 32.59 -5.26
C ALA A 366 -8.70 32.65 -6.15
N ASP A 367 -7.65 33.36 -5.71
CA ASP A 367 -6.37 33.51 -6.44
C ASP A 367 -5.67 32.16 -6.69
N ASN A 368 -5.81 31.21 -5.77
CA ASN A 368 -5.24 29.87 -5.85
C ASN A 368 -6.25 28.83 -6.36
N TYR A 369 -7.24 29.25 -7.15
CA TYR A 369 -8.26 28.39 -7.73
C TYR A 369 -7.66 27.25 -8.56
N SER A 370 -8.20 26.07 -8.40
CA SER A 370 -7.87 24.91 -9.22
C SER A 370 -9.10 24.37 -9.95
N GLU A 371 -9.24 24.74 -11.21
CA GLU A 371 -10.27 24.23 -12.09
C GLU A 371 -10.23 22.70 -12.16
N ARG A 372 -9.02 22.12 -12.19
CA ARG A 372 -8.82 20.66 -12.21
C ARG A 372 -9.46 20.00 -11.00
N LEU A 373 -9.17 20.47 -9.79
CA LEU A 373 -9.76 19.88 -8.57
C LEU A 373 -11.28 20.00 -8.60
N ARG A 374 -11.80 21.18 -8.93
CA ARG A 374 -13.25 21.39 -8.99
C ARG A 374 -13.93 20.46 -9.99
N LYS A 375 -13.41 20.34 -11.20
CA LYS A 375 -13.98 19.49 -12.29
C LYS A 375 -13.88 17.99 -11.98
N THR A 376 -12.84 17.57 -11.29
CA THR A 376 -12.56 16.15 -10.98
C THR A 376 -13.04 15.72 -9.60
N PHE A 377 -13.71 16.57 -8.83
CA PHE A 377 -14.28 16.22 -7.55
C PHE A 377 -15.31 15.09 -7.69
N ILE A 378 -15.18 14.05 -6.84
CA ILE A 378 -16.04 12.86 -6.83
C ILE A 378 -16.87 12.81 -5.56
N CYS A 379 -16.25 12.75 -4.40
CA CYS A 379 -16.91 12.65 -3.11
C CYS A 379 -16.04 13.20 -1.98
N ALA A 380 -16.66 13.36 -0.81
CA ALA A 380 -15.98 13.73 0.41
C ALA A 380 -16.31 12.75 1.55
N LYS A 381 -15.33 12.52 2.44
CA LYS A 381 -15.47 11.65 3.60
C LYS A 381 -15.02 12.36 4.87
N ARG A 382 -15.77 12.16 5.94
CA ARG A 382 -15.43 12.64 7.29
C ARG A 382 -14.88 11.48 8.10
N ILE A 383 -13.61 11.59 8.48
CA ILE A 383 -12.92 10.63 9.32
C ILE A 383 -13.07 11.00 10.81
N LEU A 384 -13.10 12.30 11.11
CA LEU A 384 -13.25 12.85 12.48
C LEU A 384 -14.72 13.02 12.89
N PRO A 385 -15.13 12.79 14.13
CA PRO A 385 -14.77 11.70 15.02
C PRO A 385 -15.97 10.73 15.11
N GLU A 386 -15.83 9.47 14.84
CA GLU A 386 -16.80 8.49 15.33
C GLU A 386 -16.14 7.18 15.84
N LYS A 387 -14.94 6.84 15.43
CA LYS A 387 -14.10 5.79 16.05
C LYS A 387 -12.65 5.97 15.59
N LEU A 388 -11.78 6.26 16.52
CA LEU A 388 -10.33 6.28 16.32
C LEU A 388 -9.84 4.85 16.06
N ASN A 389 -9.35 4.56 14.86
CA ASN A 389 -8.44 3.44 14.65
C ASN A 389 -7.08 3.90 15.19
N ILE A 390 -6.82 3.63 16.46
CA ILE A 390 -5.55 3.98 17.11
C ILE A 390 -4.43 3.20 16.44
N LEU A 391 -3.29 3.86 16.18
CA LEU A 391 -2.08 3.24 15.68
C LEU A 391 -1.66 2.07 16.60
N GLU A 392 -1.77 0.84 16.13
CA GLU A 392 -1.22 -0.36 16.79
C GLU A 392 0.17 -0.65 16.22
N VAL A 393 1.18 -0.68 17.09
CA VAL A 393 2.59 -0.96 16.76
C VAL A 393 3.09 -2.15 17.54
#